data_316b7abc061deeae2360fa49d4f30aad
#
_entry.id   316b7abc061deeae2360fa49d4f30aad
#
_cell.length_a   1.000
_cell.length_b   1.000
_cell.length_c   1.000
_cell.angle_alpha   90.00
_cell.angle_beta   90.00
_cell.angle_gamma   90.00
#
_symmetry.space_group_name_H-M   'P 1'
#
loop_
_entity.id
_entity.type
_entity.pdbx_description
1 polymer ?
#
loop_
_entity_poly.entity_id
_entity_poly.type
_entity_poly.pdbx_seq_one_letter_code
_entity_poly.pdbx_strand_id
1 'polypeptide(L)' 'MNLKQLYKEVHFLAINYHWSETEIMEMPRRKRLRYIEILGEEIKRMNEAKE' A
#
# COMPACT_ATOMS: atom_id res chain seq x y z
N MET A 1 10.14 15.61 -2.13
CA MET A 1 9.09 14.58 -2.06
C MET A 1 8.62 14.21 -3.47
N ASN A 2 8.46 12.95 -3.73
CA ASN A 2 8.04 12.47 -5.05
C ASN A 2 6.53 12.22 -5.07
N LEU A 3 5.77 13.13 -5.68
CA LEU A 3 4.31 13.04 -5.74
C LEU A 3 3.83 11.80 -6.48
N LYS A 4 4.55 11.42 -7.53
CA LYS A 4 4.18 10.24 -8.29
C LYS A 4 4.27 8.98 -7.43
N GLN A 5 5.29 8.89 -6.61
CA GLN A 5 5.46 7.76 -5.70
C GLN A 5 4.35 7.76 -4.64
N LEU A 6 3.99 8.94 -4.13
CA LEU A 6 2.93 9.05 -3.15
C LEU A 6 1.60 8.56 -3.72
N TYR A 7 1.27 8.98 -4.94
CA TYR A 7 0.03 8.56 -5.58
C TYR A 7 0.01 7.05 -5.83
N LYS A 8 1.14 6.47 -6.19
CA LYS A 8 1.22 5.02 -6.38
C LYS A 8 0.97 4.28 -5.08
N GLU A 9 1.51 4.79 -3.98
CA GLU A 9 1.30 4.19 -2.66
C GLU A 9 -0.16 4.23 -2.25
N VAL A 10 -0.80 5.39 -2.44
CA VAL A 10 -2.21 5.56 -2.13
C VAL A 10 -3.07 4.60 -2.96
N HIS A 11 -2.78 4.54 -4.26
CA HIS A 11 -3.49 3.67 -5.18
C HIS A 11 -3.39 2.20 -4.75
N PHE A 12 -2.18 1.77 -4.43
CA PHE A 12 -1.89 0.41 -4.03
C PHE A 12 -2.68 0.01 -2.77
N LEU A 13 -2.66 0.87 -1.77
CA LEU A 13 -3.39 0.61 -0.53
C LEU A 13 -4.89 0.68 -0.72
N ALA A 14 -5.37 1.64 -1.50
CA ALA A 14 -6.80 1.82 -1.71
C ALA A 14 -7.42 0.61 -2.39
N ILE A 15 -6.76 0.10 -3.42
CA ILE A 15 -7.26 -1.05 -4.17
C ILE A 15 -7.28 -2.31 -3.31
N ASN A 16 -6.24 -2.53 -2.54
CA ASN A 16 -6.09 -3.78 -1.80
C ASN A 16 -6.85 -3.81 -0.48
N TYR A 17 -6.93 -2.67 0.21
CA TYR A 17 -7.61 -2.60 1.51
C TYR A 17 -8.98 -1.94 1.44
N HIS A 18 -9.35 -1.38 0.29
CA HIS A 18 -10.62 -0.66 0.12
C HIS A 18 -10.73 0.56 1.04
N TRP A 19 -9.59 1.15 1.40
CA TRP A 19 -9.56 2.38 2.18
C TRP A 19 -9.73 3.57 1.24
N SER A 20 -10.35 4.64 1.73
CA SER A 20 -10.48 5.85 0.93
C SER A 20 -9.14 6.56 0.86
N GLU A 21 -8.98 7.38 -0.20
CA GLU A 21 -7.78 8.18 -0.35
C GLU A 21 -7.57 9.08 0.87
N THR A 22 -8.65 9.69 1.37
CA THR A 22 -8.58 10.57 2.53
C THR A 22 -8.04 9.82 3.74
N GLU A 23 -8.54 8.62 4.00
CA GLU A 23 -8.09 7.81 5.12
C GLU A 23 -6.60 7.51 5.02
N ILE A 24 -6.14 7.16 3.83
CA ILE A 24 -4.74 6.83 3.61
C ILE A 24 -3.86 8.07 3.78
N MET A 25 -4.31 9.20 3.24
CA MET A 25 -3.54 10.45 3.32
C MET A 25 -3.45 11.00 4.74
N GLU A 26 -4.46 10.72 5.57
CA GLU A 26 -4.44 11.15 6.97
C GLU A 26 -3.54 10.28 7.83
N MET A 27 -3.17 9.12 7.34
CA MET A 27 -2.31 8.20 8.05
C MET A 27 -0.86 8.73 8.10
N PRO A 28 -0.18 8.64 9.25
CA PRO A 28 1.24 9.02 9.31
C PRO A 28 2.04 8.23 8.28
N ARG A 29 3.01 8.89 7.66
CA ARG A 29 3.82 8.28 6.63
C ARG A 29 4.44 6.95 7.07
N ARG A 30 4.96 6.90 8.29
CA ARG A 30 5.58 5.68 8.82
C ARG A 30 4.59 4.52 8.81
N LYS A 31 3.37 4.79 9.24
CA LYS A 31 2.34 3.77 9.31
C LYS A 31 1.95 3.31 7.89
N ARG A 32 1.82 4.26 6.98
CA ARG A 32 1.49 3.96 5.59
C ARG A 32 2.55 3.06 4.95
N LEU A 33 3.81 3.39 5.15
CA LEU A 33 4.91 2.59 4.59
C LEU A 33 4.95 1.20 5.18
N ARG A 34 4.58 1.07 6.45
CA ARG A 34 4.52 -0.22 7.10
C ARG A 34 3.46 -1.12 6.45
N TYR A 35 2.29 -0.56 6.18
CA TYR A 35 1.23 -1.32 5.51
C TYR A 35 1.63 -1.73 4.10
N ILE A 36 2.32 -0.85 3.40
CA ILE A 36 2.81 -1.18 2.05
C ILE A 36 3.78 -2.34 2.09
N GLU A 37 4.67 -2.35 3.06
CA GLU A 37 5.63 -3.43 3.23
C GLU A 37 4.93 -4.76 3.51
N ILE A 38 3.99 -4.75 4.45
CA ILE A 38 3.23 -5.95 4.81
C ILE A 38 2.45 -6.48 3.62
N LEU A 39 1.76 -5.59 2.92
CA LEU A 39 0.96 -5.97 1.77
C LEU A 39 1.83 -6.52 0.65
N GLY A 40 2.99 -5.91 0.41
CA GLY A 40 3.92 -6.37 -0.60
C GLY A 40 4.40 -7.79 -0.32
N GLU A 41 4.66 -8.10 0.95
CA GLU A 41 5.08 -9.44 1.35
C GLU A 41 3.96 -10.45 1.16
N GLU A 42 2.73 -10.06 1.46
CA GLU A 42 1.58 -10.93 1.27
C GLU A 42 1.37 -11.28 -0.20
N ILE A 43 1.45 -10.27 -1.07
CA ILE A 43 1.29 -10.47 -2.50
C ILE A 43 2.39 -11.38 -3.05
N LYS A 44 3.61 -11.17 -2.61
CA LYS A 44 4.73 -11.99 -3.03
C LYS A 44 4.51 -13.45 -2.65
N ARG A 45 4.07 -13.68 -1.42
CA ARG A 45 3.81 -15.03 -0.93
C ARG A 45 2.71 -15.71 -1.73
N MET A 46 1.64 -14.97 -2.05
CA MET A 46 0.54 -15.51 -2.84
C MET A 46 1.00 -15.88 -4.25
N ASN A 47 1.85 -15.06 -4.85
CA ASN A 47 2.37 -15.33 -6.18
C ASN A 47 3.28 -16.56 -6.19
N GLU A 48 4.07 -16.74 -5.15
CA GLU A 48 4.94 -17.91 -5.02
C GLU A 48 4.12 -19.18 -4.82
N ALA A 49 3.01 -19.07 -4.10
CA ALA A 49 2.16 -20.23 -3.83
C ALA A 49 1.42 -20.73 -5.07
N LYS A 50 1.31 -19.91 -6.09
CA LYS A 50 0.59 -20.28 -7.32
C LYS A 50 1.41 -21.12 -8.27
N GLU A 51 2.68 -21.25 -8.05
CA GLU A 51 3.56 -22.03 -8.93
C GLU A 51 3.64 -23.50 -8.59
#